data_7b91b86ae897c4e0c7091f4915aa72d9
#
_entry.id   7b91b86ae897c4e0c7091f4915aa72d9
#
_cell.length_a   1.000
_cell.length_b   1.000
_cell.length_c   1.000
_cell.angle_alpha   90.00
_cell.angle_beta   90.00
_cell.angle_gamma   90.00
#
_symmetry.space_group_name_H-M   'P 1'
#
loop_
_entity.id
_entity.type
_entity.pdbx_description
1 polymer ?
#
loop_
_entity_poly.entity_id
_entity_poly.type
_entity_poly.pdbx_seq_one_letter_code
_entity_poly.pdbx_strand_id
1 'polypeptide(L)'
;EIASCLVGSEMCIRDRIDACGGFKEAPNKLLAGGPMMGNAQFSLDAPVVKGTNAFLAFAGDEDKRVKDPQCIRCGKCINACPMHLLPIYMNVYGKQEDLDNAVDCGMMDCIECGSCAYVCPARIPLVAQFRLTKGKIQAKRMAERAKAEAEKKKAEAEAAAKAENK
;
A
#
# COMPACT_ATOMS: atom_id res chain seq x y z
N GLU A 1 -21.84 -20.48 1.16
CA GLU A 1 -22.25 -20.71 2.58
C GLU A 1 -21.20 -20.23 3.59
N ILE A 2 -19.89 -20.44 3.33
CA ILE A 2 -18.83 -19.93 4.21
C ILE A 2 -18.78 -18.40 4.21
N ALA A 3 -19.09 -17.74 3.09
CA ALA A 3 -19.13 -16.29 2.99
C ALA A 3 -20.25 -15.64 3.84
N SER A 4 -21.40 -16.31 3.98
CA SER A 4 -22.50 -15.79 4.81
C SER A 4 -22.22 -15.88 6.30
N CYS A 5 -21.40 -16.84 6.73
CA CYS A 5 -20.93 -16.93 8.14
C CYS A 5 -19.85 -15.87 8.47
N LEU A 6 -19.11 -15.40 7.47
CA LEU A 6 -18.10 -14.34 7.61
C LEU A 6 -18.71 -12.92 7.53
N VAL A 7 -19.93 -12.80 7.06
CA VAL A 7 -20.75 -11.57 7.02
C VAL A 7 -21.61 -11.47 8.28
N GLY A 8 -21.16 -12.04 9.38
CA GLY A 8 -21.74 -11.80 10.69
C GLY A 8 -21.48 -10.37 11.13
N SER A 9 -22.47 -9.76 11.75
CA SER A 9 -22.55 -8.36 12.18
C SER A 9 -21.39 -7.84 13.04
N GLU A 10 -20.47 -8.67 13.46
CA GLU A 10 -19.39 -8.32 14.40
C GLU A 10 -18.00 -8.22 13.74
N MET A 11 -17.93 -8.11 12.42
CA MET A 11 -16.67 -8.16 11.66
C MET A 11 -16.27 -6.83 11.06
N CYS A 12 -17.05 -5.76 11.23
CA CYS A 12 -16.66 -4.44 10.73
C CYS A 12 -15.89 -3.63 11.79
N ILE A 13 -15.23 -2.57 11.34
CA ILE A 13 -14.47 -1.67 12.23
C ILE A 13 -15.41 -0.98 13.21
N ARG A 14 -16.61 -0.60 12.77
CA ARG A 14 -17.65 0.04 13.60
C ARG A 14 -17.99 -0.83 14.80
N ASP A 15 -18.32 -2.09 14.57
CA ASP A 15 -18.73 -3.02 15.62
C ASP A 15 -17.65 -3.17 16.70
N ARG A 16 -16.38 -3.19 16.27
CA ARG A 16 -15.23 -3.25 17.19
C ARG A 16 -15.10 -2.00 18.04
N ILE A 17 -15.32 -0.82 17.46
CA ILE A 17 -15.24 0.44 18.17
C ILE A 17 -16.40 0.58 19.13
N ASP A 18 -17.61 0.21 18.70
CA ASP A 18 -18.82 0.27 19.53
C ASP A 18 -18.73 -0.70 20.73
N ALA A 19 -18.17 -1.90 20.51
CA ALA A 19 -17.88 -2.84 21.60
C ALA A 19 -16.87 -2.29 22.63
N CYS A 20 -16.02 -1.33 22.25
CA CYS A 20 -15.08 -0.65 23.14
C CYS A 20 -15.68 0.63 23.78
N GLY A 21 -16.96 0.92 23.58
CA GLY A 21 -17.64 2.09 24.11
C GLY A 21 -17.76 3.28 23.14
N GLY A 22 -17.46 3.07 21.87
CA GLY A 22 -17.58 4.10 20.82
C GLY A 22 -16.46 5.15 20.85
N PHE A 23 -16.64 6.19 20.04
CA PHE A 23 -15.76 7.36 20.05
C PHE A 23 -16.23 8.39 21.09
N LYS A 24 -15.29 8.94 21.86
CA LYS A 24 -15.57 10.10 22.73
C LYS A 24 -15.77 11.38 21.93
N GLU A 25 -15.00 11.51 20.84
CA GLU A 25 -15.05 12.62 19.89
C GLU A 25 -14.95 12.06 18.47
N ALA A 26 -15.54 12.75 17.50
CA ALA A 26 -15.45 12.32 16.09
C ALA A 26 -13.99 12.32 15.61
N PRO A 27 -13.46 11.19 15.15
CA PRO A 27 -12.09 11.13 14.70
C PRO A 27 -11.91 11.80 13.34
N ASN A 28 -10.84 12.58 13.19
CA ASN A 28 -10.44 13.16 11.92
C ASN A 28 -9.69 12.13 11.04
N LYS A 29 -9.11 11.11 11.68
CA LYS A 29 -8.34 10.07 11.01
C LYS A 29 -8.43 8.78 11.78
N LEU A 30 -8.68 7.70 11.06
CA LEU A 30 -8.68 6.34 11.58
C LEU A 30 -7.61 5.52 10.83
N LEU A 31 -6.75 4.85 11.58
CA LEU A 31 -5.74 3.93 11.03
C LEU A 31 -6.05 2.50 11.47
N ALA A 32 -6.00 1.57 10.55
CA ALA A 32 -5.93 0.15 10.83
C ALA A 32 -4.46 -0.28 10.84
N GLY A 33 -3.95 -0.68 11.99
CA GLY A 33 -2.54 -0.99 12.24
C GLY A 33 -1.84 0.06 13.09
N GLY A 34 -0.51 0.01 13.11
CA GLY A 34 0.33 0.93 13.88
C GLY A 34 0.43 2.33 13.28
N PRO A 35 0.93 3.33 14.03
CA PRO A 35 0.98 4.73 13.60
C PRO A 35 1.90 4.97 12.40
N MET A 36 2.92 4.14 12.20
CA MET A 36 3.89 4.29 11.10
C MET A 36 3.55 3.45 9.87
N MET A 37 2.99 2.25 10.06
CA MET A 37 2.73 1.26 9.01
C MET A 37 1.23 1.07 8.71
N GLY A 38 0.34 1.59 9.55
CA GLY A 38 -1.10 1.44 9.42
C GLY A 38 -1.66 2.08 8.15
N ASN A 39 -2.80 1.55 7.72
CA ASN A 39 -3.53 2.07 6.57
C ASN A 39 -4.66 2.99 7.07
N ALA A 40 -4.77 4.19 6.48
CA ALA A 40 -5.88 5.08 6.75
C ALA A 40 -7.18 4.47 6.22
N GLN A 41 -8.21 4.45 7.08
CA GLN A 41 -9.54 3.98 6.76
C GLN A 41 -10.46 5.17 6.51
N PHE A 42 -11.24 5.10 5.45
CA PHE A 42 -12.21 6.14 5.08
C PHE A 42 -13.65 5.71 5.42
N SER A 43 -13.87 4.43 5.75
CA SER A 43 -15.16 3.89 6.17
C SER A 43 -15.00 3.03 7.41
N LEU A 44 -15.99 3.10 8.30
CA LEU A 44 -16.11 2.23 9.47
C LEU A 44 -16.75 0.87 9.13
N ASP A 45 -17.40 0.78 7.98
CA ASP A 45 -18.10 -0.44 7.54
C ASP A 45 -17.14 -1.43 6.84
N ALA A 46 -15.86 -1.06 6.74
CA ALA A 46 -14.84 -1.98 6.22
C ALA A 46 -14.68 -3.19 7.15
N PRO A 47 -14.57 -4.41 6.58
CA PRO A 47 -14.40 -5.62 7.39
C PRO A 47 -13.03 -5.65 8.08
N VAL A 48 -13.00 -6.17 9.29
CA VAL A 48 -11.76 -6.45 10.02
C VAL A 48 -11.13 -7.70 9.45
N VAL A 49 -9.90 -7.60 8.94
CA VAL A 49 -9.17 -8.73 8.37
C VAL A 49 -8.20 -9.35 9.38
N LYS A 50 -7.80 -10.59 9.14
CA LYS A 50 -6.89 -11.36 10.02
C LYS A 50 -5.58 -10.62 10.35
N GLY A 51 -5.10 -9.77 9.45
CA GLY A 51 -3.86 -9.00 9.65
C GLY A 51 -4.04 -7.72 10.47
N THR A 52 -5.27 -7.34 10.84
CA THR A 52 -5.54 -6.13 11.62
C THR A 52 -5.26 -6.39 13.09
N ASN A 53 -4.28 -5.69 13.64
CA ASN A 53 -3.85 -5.84 15.03
C ASN A 53 -4.30 -4.68 15.94
N ALA A 54 -4.59 -3.50 15.38
CA ALA A 54 -5.01 -2.33 16.15
C ALA A 54 -5.81 -1.35 15.28
N PHE A 55 -6.62 -0.52 15.97
CA PHE A 55 -7.23 0.67 15.37
C PHE A 55 -6.79 1.88 16.18
N LEU A 56 -6.32 2.92 15.50
CA LEU A 56 -5.91 4.18 16.09
C LEU A 56 -6.80 5.29 15.55
N ALA A 57 -7.54 5.93 16.45
CA ALA A 57 -8.39 7.07 16.14
C ALA A 57 -7.69 8.35 16.63
N PHE A 58 -7.52 9.31 15.73
CA PHE A 58 -6.97 10.62 16.03
C PHE A 58 -8.09 11.66 15.99
N ALA A 59 -8.27 12.39 17.07
CA ALA A 59 -9.21 13.51 17.19
C ALA A 59 -8.41 14.83 17.20
N GLY A 60 -9.05 15.92 16.80
CA GLY A 60 -8.45 17.26 16.83
C GLY A 60 -7.39 17.52 15.74
N ASP A 61 -6.55 18.52 15.98
CA ASP A 61 -5.53 19.02 15.02
C ASP A 61 -4.24 18.19 14.94
N GLU A 62 -4.23 16.97 15.45
CA GLU A 62 -3.04 16.12 15.45
C GLU A 62 -2.58 15.73 14.03
N ASP A 63 -3.48 15.74 13.05
CA ASP A 63 -3.14 15.47 11.65
C ASP A 63 -2.80 16.75 10.89
N LYS A 64 -1.68 17.35 11.22
CA LYS A 64 -1.14 18.54 10.52
C LYS A 64 -0.60 18.15 9.14
N ARG A 65 -1.49 17.90 8.18
CA ARG A 65 -1.10 17.66 6.78
C ARG A 65 -0.60 18.94 6.17
N VAL A 66 0.58 18.86 5.57
CA VAL A 66 1.12 19.92 4.73
C VAL A 66 0.54 19.74 3.33
N LYS A 67 -0.11 20.79 2.78
CA LYS A 67 -0.49 20.80 1.37
C LYS A 67 0.80 20.87 0.55
N ASP A 68 0.94 19.97 -0.44
CA ASP A 68 2.11 19.90 -1.34
C ASP A 68 3.47 19.95 -0.65
N PRO A 69 3.81 18.93 0.17
CA PRO A 69 5.08 18.91 0.87
C PRO A 69 6.24 18.80 -0.12
N GLN A 70 7.13 19.81 -0.09
CA GLN A 70 8.30 19.87 -0.96
C GLN A 70 9.53 19.27 -0.28
N CYS A 71 10.30 18.48 -1.02
CA CYS A 71 11.52 17.86 -0.52
C CYS A 71 12.65 18.90 -0.42
N ILE A 72 13.20 19.09 0.79
CA ILE A 72 14.34 19.98 1.04
C ILE A 72 15.70 19.28 0.87
N ARG A 73 15.72 18.05 0.40
CA ARG A 73 16.91 17.23 0.11
C ARG A 73 17.87 17.06 1.31
N CYS A 74 17.37 17.02 2.53
CA CYS A 74 18.17 16.92 3.75
C CYS A 74 18.81 15.55 4.01
N GLY A 75 18.46 14.50 3.26
CA GLY A 75 19.02 13.16 3.38
C GLY A 75 18.58 12.32 4.59
N LYS A 76 17.81 12.86 5.54
CA LYS A 76 17.40 12.14 6.76
C LYS A 76 16.69 10.81 6.48
N CYS A 77 15.88 10.76 5.42
CA CYS A 77 15.16 9.53 5.03
C CYS A 77 16.12 8.41 4.58
N ILE A 78 17.26 8.75 3.98
CA ILE A 78 18.28 7.78 3.57
C ILE A 78 18.95 7.19 4.80
N ASN A 79 19.38 8.05 5.73
CA ASN A 79 20.05 7.62 6.95
C ASN A 79 19.15 6.78 7.88
N ALA A 80 17.83 7.02 7.84
CA ALA A 80 16.86 6.29 8.65
C ALA A 80 16.37 4.99 8.01
N CYS A 81 16.77 4.68 6.78
CA CYS A 81 16.30 3.49 6.08
C CYS A 81 17.04 2.24 6.57
N PRO A 82 16.35 1.26 7.20
CA PRO A 82 16.97 0.03 7.67
C PRO A 82 17.42 -0.89 6.53
N MET A 83 16.86 -0.70 5.32
CA MET A 83 17.20 -1.46 4.12
C MET A 83 18.24 -0.74 3.25
N HIS A 84 18.80 0.40 3.74
CA HIS A 84 19.79 1.21 3.02
C HIS A 84 19.37 1.64 1.61
N LEU A 85 18.06 1.83 1.39
CA LEU A 85 17.51 2.30 0.14
C LEU A 85 17.59 3.83 0.01
N LEU A 86 17.20 4.34 -1.15
CA LEU A 86 17.18 5.76 -1.48
C LEU A 86 15.75 6.32 -1.56
N PRO A 87 15.03 6.54 -0.42
CA PRO A 87 13.62 6.92 -0.40
C PRO A 87 13.30 8.18 -1.20
N ILE A 88 14.25 9.12 -1.29
CA ILE A 88 14.06 10.34 -2.05
C ILE A 88 13.90 10.07 -3.55
N TYR A 89 14.76 9.24 -4.13
CA TYR A 89 14.70 8.89 -5.56
C TYR A 89 13.50 8.01 -5.85
N MET A 90 13.23 7.03 -4.99
CA MET A 90 12.01 6.21 -5.05
C MET A 90 10.74 7.08 -5.10
N ASN A 91 10.69 8.15 -4.31
CA ASN A 91 9.55 9.07 -4.30
C ASN A 91 9.47 9.90 -5.59
N VAL A 92 10.61 10.34 -6.14
CA VAL A 92 10.65 11.09 -7.40
C VAL A 92 10.15 10.24 -8.55
N TYR A 93 10.72 9.05 -8.74
CA TYR A 93 10.30 8.13 -9.80
C TYR A 93 8.86 7.65 -9.62
N GLY A 94 8.44 7.40 -8.38
CA GLY A 94 7.06 7.03 -8.08
C GLY A 94 6.04 8.12 -8.44
N LYS A 95 6.38 9.41 -8.24
CA LYS A 95 5.55 10.54 -8.65
C LYS A 95 5.52 10.75 -10.17
N GLN A 96 6.63 10.50 -10.84
CA GLN A 96 6.76 10.59 -12.30
C GLN A 96 6.18 9.37 -13.04
N GLU A 97 5.72 8.36 -12.30
CA GLU A 97 5.25 7.08 -12.85
C GLU A 97 6.31 6.29 -13.64
N ASP A 98 7.56 6.61 -13.40
CA ASP A 98 8.70 5.89 -13.97
C ASP A 98 8.94 4.61 -13.15
N LEU A 99 8.17 3.57 -13.52
CA LEU A 99 8.14 2.32 -12.77
C LEU A 99 9.44 1.53 -12.88
N ASP A 100 10.13 1.64 -14.01
CA ASP A 100 11.33 0.85 -14.26
C ASP A 100 12.50 1.40 -13.43
N ASN A 101 12.77 2.71 -13.46
CA ASN A 101 13.75 3.36 -12.57
C ASN A 101 13.36 3.25 -11.08
N ALA A 102 12.06 3.21 -10.75
CA ALA A 102 11.63 2.95 -9.39
C ALA A 102 12.03 1.55 -8.91
N VAL A 103 11.92 0.53 -9.77
CA VAL A 103 12.38 -0.84 -9.48
C VAL A 103 13.89 -0.88 -9.30
N ASP A 104 14.65 -0.23 -10.17
CA ASP A 104 16.12 -0.18 -10.10
C ASP A 104 16.63 0.50 -8.82
N CYS A 105 15.87 1.46 -8.29
CA CYS A 105 16.13 2.08 -6.98
C CYS A 105 15.74 1.20 -5.78
N GLY A 106 15.33 -0.07 -5.98
CA GLY A 106 14.97 -1.00 -4.93
C GLY A 106 13.56 -0.77 -4.35
N MET A 107 12.61 -0.21 -5.14
CA MET A 107 11.24 -0.01 -4.66
C MET A 107 10.61 -1.27 -4.11
N MET A 108 10.89 -2.44 -4.74
CA MET A 108 10.31 -3.72 -4.32
C MET A 108 10.92 -4.27 -3.03
N ASP A 109 12.16 -3.88 -2.68
CA ASP A 109 12.86 -4.32 -1.48
C ASP A 109 12.48 -3.50 -0.23
N CYS A 110 11.71 -2.42 -0.42
CA CYS A 110 11.22 -1.60 0.67
C CYS A 110 10.23 -2.37 1.54
N ILE A 111 10.50 -2.48 2.84
CA ILE A 111 9.63 -3.15 3.82
C ILE A 111 8.51 -2.25 4.38
N GLU A 112 8.38 -1.03 3.89
CA GLU A 112 7.33 -0.07 4.27
C GLU A 112 7.26 0.24 5.77
N CYS A 113 8.40 0.19 6.46
CA CYS A 113 8.48 0.37 7.91
C CYS A 113 8.08 1.77 8.41
N GLY A 114 8.05 2.78 7.53
CA GLY A 114 7.64 4.14 7.88
C GLY A 114 8.75 5.05 8.42
N SER A 115 9.95 4.54 8.72
CA SER A 115 11.04 5.33 9.31
C SER A 115 11.39 6.58 8.49
N CYS A 116 11.46 6.44 7.15
CA CYS A 116 11.75 7.56 6.25
C CYS A 116 10.68 8.66 6.28
N ALA A 117 9.39 8.29 6.40
CA ALA A 117 8.29 9.24 6.51
C ALA A 117 8.30 9.93 7.89
N TYR A 118 8.60 9.18 8.96
CA TYR A 118 8.65 9.69 10.32
C TYR A 118 9.72 10.79 10.51
N VAL A 119 10.94 10.57 9.99
CA VAL A 119 12.04 11.53 10.12
C VAL A 119 11.96 12.70 9.14
N CYS A 120 11.02 12.69 8.22
CA CYS A 120 10.91 13.71 7.17
C CYS A 120 10.41 15.05 7.73
N PRO A 121 11.24 16.12 7.75
CA PRO A 121 10.82 17.43 8.25
C PRO A 121 9.74 18.08 7.38
N ALA A 122 9.71 17.75 6.07
CA ALA A 122 8.69 18.22 5.13
C ALA A 122 7.39 17.39 5.20
N ARG A 123 7.32 16.35 6.04
CA ARG A 123 6.15 15.47 6.23
C ARG A 123 5.60 14.85 4.94
N ILE A 124 6.51 14.48 4.02
CA ILE A 124 6.12 13.80 2.78
C ILE A 124 5.58 12.42 3.10
N PRO A 125 4.42 12.01 2.57
CA PRO A 125 3.83 10.69 2.82
C PRO A 125 4.52 9.60 1.99
N LEU A 126 5.83 9.36 2.25
CA LEU A 126 6.67 8.48 1.46
C LEU A 126 6.12 7.05 1.36
N VAL A 127 5.68 6.48 2.50
CA VAL A 127 5.16 5.10 2.53
C VAL A 127 3.90 4.94 1.68
N ALA A 128 2.99 5.93 1.74
CA ALA A 128 1.77 5.89 0.94
C ALA A 128 2.11 5.93 -0.57
N GLN A 129 3.06 6.80 -0.96
CA GLN A 129 3.54 6.86 -2.34
C GLN A 129 4.20 5.54 -2.78
N PHE A 130 5.00 4.92 -1.93
CA PHE A 130 5.65 3.65 -2.25
C PHE A 130 4.64 2.52 -2.44
N ARG A 131 3.61 2.44 -1.59
CA ARG A 131 2.52 1.46 -1.75
C ARG A 131 1.78 1.63 -3.06
N LEU A 132 1.45 2.86 -3.43
CA LEU A 132 0.81 3.14 -4.72
C LEU A 132 1.69 2.72 -5.89
N THR A 133 2.98 3.08 -5.85
CA THR A 133 3.94 2.72 -6.91
C THR A 133 4.14 1.21 -7.02
N LYS A 134 4.29 0.52 -5.89
CA LYS A 134 4.37 -0.96 -5.87
C LYS A 134 3.13 -1.62 -6.45
N GLY A 135 1.94 -1.11 -6.12
CA GLY A 135 0.69 -1.60 -6.70
C GLY A 135 0.68 -1.48 -8.23
N LYS A 136 1.15 -0.35 -8.77
CA LYS A 136 1.28 -0.15 -10.22
C LYS A 136 2.31 -1.11 -10.85
N ILE A 137 3.47 -1.29 -10.21
CA ILE A 137 4.49 -2.23 -10.66
C ILE A 137 3.96 -3.67 -10.69
N GLN A 138 3.26 -4.08 -9.64
CA GLN A 138 2.66 -5.41 -9.57
C GLN A 138 1.59 -5.61 -10.64
N ALA A 139 0.72 -4.61 -10.85
CA ALA A 139 -0.29 -4.66 -11.90
C ALA A 139 0.34 -4.78 -13.31
N LYS A 140 1.41 -4.01 -13.59
CA LYS A 140 2.18 -4.10 -14.84
C LYS A 140 2.72 -5.52 -15.04
N ARG A 141 3.41 -6.07 -14.03
CA ARG A 141 3.98 -7.41 -14.07
C ARG A 141 2.92 -8.52 -14.25
N MET A 142 1.77 -8.38 -13.59
CA MET A 142 0.66 -9.33 -13.76
C MET A 142 0.07 -9.29 -15.16
N ALA A 143 -0.10 -8.09 -15.72
CA ALA A 143 -0.59 -7.93 -17.10
C ALA A 143 0.39 -8.52 -18.12
N GLU A 144 1.70 -8.32 -17.94
CA GLU A 144 2.75 -8.90 -18.79
C GLU A 144 2.76 -10.43 -18.71
N ARG A 145 2.67 -10.98 -17.49
CA ARG A 145 2.58 -12.44 -17.30
C ARG A 145 1.34 -13.04 -17.96
N ALA A 146 0.18 -12.39 -17.80
CA ALA A 146 -1.06 -12.85 -18.42
C ALA A 146 -0.97 -12.85 -19.96
N LYS A 147 -0.33 -11.84 -20.56
CA LYS A 147 -0.07 -11.80 -22.01
C LYS A 147 0.85 -12.92 -22.45
N ALA A 148 1.98 -13.12 -21.76
CA ALA A 148 2.93 -14.18 -22.07
C ALA A 148 2.31 -15.59 -21.94
N GLU A 149 1.45 -15.82 -20.93
CA GLU A 149 0.71 -17.07 -20.78
C GLU A 149 -0.31 -17.29 -21.91
N ALA A 150 -1.00 -16.22 -22.32
CA ALA A 150 -1.96 -16.28 -23.43
C ALA A 150 -1.23 -16.59 -24.77
N GLU A 151 -0.09 -15.99 -25.00
CA GLU A 151 0.75 -16.25 -26.18
C GLU A 151 1.26 -17.70 -26.20
N LYS A 152 1.75 -18.21 -25.05
CA LYS A 152 2.17 -19.60 -24.93
C LYS A 152 1.04 -20.57 -25.24
N LYS A 153 -0.15 -20.36 -24.67
CA LYS A 153 -1.32 -21.20 -24.93
C LYS A 153 -1.73 -21.20 -26.40
N LYS A 154 -1.64 -20.05 -27.07
CA LYS A 154 -1.92 -19.95 -28.51
C LYS A 154 -0.89 -20.73 -29.33
N ALA A 155 0.40 -20.58 -29.01
CA ALA A 155 1.46 -21.30 -29.70
C ALA A 155 1.36 -22.83 -29.51
N GLU A 156 1.01 -23.29 -28.30
CA GLU A 156 0.77 -24.71 -28.01
C GLU A 156 -0.45 -25.25 -28.78
N ALA A 157 -1.54 -24.48 -28.84
CA ALA A 157 -2.74 -24.85 -29.59
C ALA A 157 -2.45 -24.94 -31.11
N GLU A 158 -1.69 -24.00 -31.66
CA GLU A 158 -1.28 -24.02 -33.07
C GLU A 158 -0.34 -25.20 -33.37
N ALA A 159 0.56 -25.53 -32.45
CA ALA A 159 1.45 -26.68 -32.60
C ALA A 159 0.68 -28.00 -32.56
N ALA A 160 -0.31 -28.13 -31.66
CA ALA A 160 -1.19 -29.29 -31.58
C ALA A 160 -2.02 -29.47 -32.86
N ALA A 161 -2.62 -28.40 -33.36
CA ALA A 161 -3.39 -28.41 -34.59
C ALA A 161 -2.56 -28.81 -35.83
N LYS A 162 -1.27 -28.42 -35.87
CA LYS A 162 -0.35 -28.82 -36.95
C LYS A 162 0.09 -30.30 -36.81
N ALA A 163 0.10 -30.87 -35.62
CA ALA A 163 0.43 -32.28 -35.40
C ALA A 163 -0.71 -33.23 -35.80
N GLU A 164 -1.97 -32.80 -35.64
CA GLU A 164 -3.15 -33.60 -36.05
C GLU A 164 -3.37 -33.62 -37.58
N ASN A 165 -2.80 -32.67 -38.31
CA ASN A 165 -3.01 -32.53 -39.77
C ASN A 165 -1.89 -33.18 -40.60
N LYS A 166 -1.05 -34.02 -39.98
CA LYS A 166 0.09 -34.72 -40.63
C LYS A 166 -0.08 -36.24 -40.57
#